data_836a3cacfb67a6370adf668e918838ae
#
_entry.id   836a3cacfb67a6370adf668e918838ae
#
_cell.length_a   1.000
_cell.length_b   1.000
_cell.length_c   1.000
_cell.angle_alpha   90.00
_cell.angle_beta   90.00
_cell.angle_gamma   90.00
#
_symmetry.space_group_name_H-M   'P 1'
#
loop_
_entity.id
_entity.type
_entity.pdbx_description
1 polymer ?
#
loop_
_entity_poly.entity_id
_entity_poly.type
_entity_poly.pdbx_seq_one_letter_code
_entity_poly.pdbx_strand_id
1 'polypeptide(L)'
;MRKNEKRNGKALLPIVVFVVLYLGLGILFEYGLDIEMGFYKIPVVVIFLVALLVACIQNRELKLNDKLEVMGIGISDPNIITMIIIFMLSGIFVGIVGRTSANSVAYFILSLVPPQFAVVVLFVVSCFVSLAMGTSVGTITLIVPIGVAVARVSGFALPVCIGSVMSGAMFGDNLSFISDTTIAACNGQGCEMKDKFKENFFIALPAAIASIVILLVLSVKNYNGGFIEEKYDLIQTVPYILVLIGGIIGFNVFFVLITGILSGSVIMIATGMIAPTDLIGNMGTGAAGMFETSMVAILVAAICALIKEYGGFSALLYWIKKVFKGKKGGLLGMGLLVGLMDIATANNTVAIVMANPIAKEMSKDYGISARKAASILDTFSCIFKGILPYGAQMLVAVSAAASLGEVVSAFDILPMLLYPYMLLLSSLVFISTMKVTDGRQ
;
A
#
# COMPACT_ATOMS: atom_id res chain seq x y z
N MET A 1 -6.54 -17.79 -25.56
CA MET A 1 -5.12 -17.45 -25.79
C MET A 1 -4.96 -16.92 -27.22
N ARG A 2 -4.57 -15.65 -27.37
CA ARG A 2 -4.15 -15.13 -28.68
C ARG A 2 -2.85 -15.85 -29.08
N LYS A 3 -2.86 -16.52 -30.21
CA LYS A 3 -1.85 -17.50 -30.67
C LYS A 3 -0.44 -16.92 -30.96
N ASN A 4 -0.15 -15.64 -30.64
CA ASN A 4 1.14 -15.00 -30.94
C ASN A 4 1.47 -13.85 -29.96
N GLU A 5 1.38 -14.05 -28.63
CA GLU A 5 1.95 -13.05 -27.72
C GLU A 5 3.49 -13.12 -27.79
N LYS A 6 4.11 -12.05 -28.28
CA LYS A 6 5.56 -11.90 -28.27
C LYS A 6 6.06 -12.08 -26.82
N ARG A 7 6.94 -13.04 -26.58
CA ARG A 7 7.60 -13.27 -25.29
C ARG A 7 8.95 -12.60 -25.32
N ASN A 8 9.09 -11.49 -24.61
CA ASN A 8 10.31 -10.71 -24.62
C ASN A 8 10.75 -10.34 -23.19
N GLY A 9 11.61 -11.16 -22.59
CA GLY A 9 12.14 -10.89 -21.24
C GLY A 9 12.95 -9.60 -21.15
N LYS A 10 13.54 -9.13 -22.24
CA LYS A 10 14.25 -7.84 -22.26
C LYS A 10 13.31 -6.66 -22.01
N ALA A 11 12.02 -6.78 -22.28
CA ALA A 11 11.04 -5.74 -22.00
C ALA A 11 10.90 -5.41 -20.53
N LEU A 12 11.38 -6.26 -19.61
CA LEU A 12 11.42 -6.00 -18.15
C LEU A 12 12.61 -5.12 -17.73
N LEU A 13 13.54 -4.79 -18.65
CA LEU A 13 14.72 -3.99 -18.35
C LEU A 13 14.43 -2.65 -17.65
N PRO A 14 13.37 -1.88 -17.99
CA PRO A 14 13.04 -0.64 -17.28
C PRO A 14 12.86 -0.83 -15.78
N ILE A 15 12.23 -1.93 -15.34
CA ILE A 15 12.06 -2.26 -13.92
C ILE A 15 13.41 -2.56 -13.27
N VAL A 16 14.24 -3.35 -13.94
CA VAL A 16 15.59 -3.68 -13.44
C VAL A 16 16.42 -2.42 -13.29
N VAL A 17 16.39 -1.52 -14.30
CA VAL A 17 17.10 -0.22 -14.25
C VAL A 17 16.60 0.62 -13.09
N PHE A 18 15.27 0.72 -12.89
CA PHE A 18 14.71 1.43 -11.75
C PHE A 18 15.24 0.88 -10.42
N VAL A 19 15.10 -0.43 -10.20
CA VAL A 19 15.51 -1.08 -8.94
C VAL A 19 17.02 -0.90 -8.69
N VAL A 20 17.85 -1.13 -9.71
CA VAL A 20 19.30 -1.00 -9.59
C VAL A 20 19.73 0.45 -9.31
N LEU A 21 19.13 1.42 -9.98
CA LEU A 21 19.45 2.84 -9.75
C LEU A 21 18.96 3.29 -8.37
N TYR A 22 17.71 2.97 -7.99
CA TYR A 22 17.14 3.42 -6.73
C TYR A 22 17.88 2.82 -5.54
N LEU A 23 18.08 1.50 -5.53
CA LEU A 23 18.81 0.83 -4.46
C LEU A 23 20.32 1.16 -4.52
N GLY A 24 20.91 1.18 -5.70
CA GLY A 24 22.33 1.48 -5.87
C GLY A 24 22.69 2.89 -5.41
N LEU A 25 21.94 3.91 -5.82
CA LEU A 25 22.14 5.28 -5.35
C LEU A 25 21.82 5.42 -3.85
N GLY A 26 20.75 4.76 -3.36
CA GLY A 26 20.40 4.76 -1.94
C GLY A 26 21.51 4.20 -1.07
N ILE A 27 22.02 3.04 -1.41
CA ILE A 27 23.16 2.42 -0.71
C ILE A 27 24.42 3.29 -0.81
N LEU A 28 24.70 3.86 -1.98
CA LEU A 28 25.83 4.74 -2.16
C LEU A 28 25.73 6.00 -1.27
N PHE A 29 24.56 6.65 -1.21
CA PHE A 29 24.35 7.85 -0.40
C PHE A 29 24.40 7.55 1.09
N GLU A 30 23.66 6.53 1.55
CA GLU A 30 23.52 6.18 2.97
C GLU A 30 24.82 5.59 3.54
N TYR A 31 25.40 4.60 2.86
CA TYR A 31 26.53 3.81 3.38
C TYR A 31 27.86 4.09 2.71
N GLY A 32 27.87 4.63 1.49
CA GLY A 32 29.12 4.95 0.78
C GLY A 32 29.61 6.38 0.99
N LEU A 33 28.66 7.33 1.14
CA LEU A 33 28.96 8.75 1.35
C LEU A 33 28.55 9.23 2.74
N ASP A 34 28.07 8.35 3.63
CA ASP A 34 27.62 8.65 4.99
C ASP A 34 26.62 9.82 5.07
N ILE A 35 25.75 9.90 4.04
CA ILE A 35 24.72 10.93 3.99
C ILE A 35 23.54 10.45 4.83
N GLU A 36 23.25 11.12 5.93
CA GLU A 36 22.08 10.83 6.77
C GLU A 36 20.78 10.87 5.95
N MET A 37 19.98 9.78 6.05
CA MET A 37 18.77 9.58 5.25
C MET A 37 19.01 9.65 3.73
N GLY A 38 20.07 9.02 3.26
CA GLY A 38 20.49 9.04 1.85
C GLY A 38 19.43 8.58 0.87
N PHE A 39 18.64 7.56 1.22
CA PHE A 39 17.50 7.09 0.41
C PHE A 39 16.41 8.15 0.25
N TYR A 40 16.13 8.93 1.29
CA TYR A 40 15.12 10.00 1.25
C TYR A 40 15.52 11.14 0.30
N LYS A 41 16.82 11.37 0.11
CA LYS A 41 17.35 12.41 -0.79
C LYS A 41 17.24 12.07 -2.27
N ILE A 42 16.81 10.85 -2.61
CA ILE A 42 16.66 10.43 -4.00
C ILE A 42 15.20 10.63 -4.43
N PRO A 43 14.91 11.61 -5.31
CA PRO A 43 13.55 11.79 -5.81
C PRO A 43 13.15 10.59 -6.67
N VAL A 44 12.21 9.79 -6.16
CA VAL A 44 11.77 8.55 -6.83
C VAL A 44 11.22 8.82 -8.23
N VAL A 45 10.56 9.97 -8.42
CA VAL A 45 10.08 10.45 -9.74
C VAL A 45 11.19 10.51 -10.78
N VAL A 46 12.38 10.99 -10.40
CA VAL A 46 13.52 11.12 -11.34
C VAL A 46 13.98 9.74 -11.80
N ILE A 47 14.09 8.79 -10.88
CA ILE A 47 14.50 7.43 -11.23
C ILE A 47 13.46 6.74 -12.13
N PHE A 48 12.15 6.95 -11.88
CA PHE A 48 11.12 6.47 -12.79
C PHE A 48 11.13 7.14 -14.16
N LEU A 49 11.50 8.41 -14.27
CA LEU A 49 11.70 9.06 -15.57
C LEU A 49 12.85 8.40 -16.35
N VAL A 50 13.96 8.06 -15.69
CA VAL A 50 15.06 7.31 -16.33
C VAL A 50 14.56 5.93 -16.80
N ALA A 51 13.80 5.21 -15.96
CA ALA A 51 13.22 3.92 -16.34
C ALA A 51 12.24 4.06 -17.53
N LEU A 52 11.43 5.13 -17.58
CA LEU A 52 10.55 5.43 -18.70
C LEU A 52 11.33 5.70 -19.99
N LEU A 53 12.43 6.45 -19.92
CA LEU A 53 13.31 6.67 -21.06
C LEU A 53 13.88 5.35 -21.60
N VAL A 54 14.31 4.45 -20.70
CA VAL A 54 14.78 3.10 -21.09
C VAL A 54 13.66 2.33 -21.78
N ALA A 55 12.42 2.35 -21.24
CA ALA A 55 11.26 1.72 -21.86
C ALA A 55 10.99 2.26 -23.26
N CYS A 56 11.11 3.58 -23.45
CA CYS A 56 10.93 4.23 -24.75
C CYS A 56 12.02 3.87 -25.76
N ILE A 57 13.28 3.79 -25.34
CA ILE A 57 14.44 3.51 -26.23
C ILE A 57 14.48 2.04 -26.65
N GLN A 58 14.04 1.15 -25.74
CA GLN A 58 14.18 -0.30 -25.89
C GLN A 58 13.44 -0.88 -27.10
N ASN A 59 12.23 -0.40 -27.39
CA ASN A 59 11.47 -0.83 -28.55
C ASN A 59 11.59 0.17 -29.70
N ARG A 60 12.37 -0.23 -30.72
CA ARG A 60 12.60 0.58 -31.92
C ARG A 60 11.55 0.36 -33.02
N GLU A 61 10.70 -0.64 -32.87
CA GLU A 61 9.65 -0.98 -33.85
C GLU A 61 8.48 0.01 -33.82
N LEU A 62 8.15 0.54 -32.60
CA LEU A 62 7.11 1.54 -32.43
C LEU A 62 7.65 2.96 -32.56
N LYS A 63 6.91 3.81 -33.27
CA LYS A 63 7.16 5.27 -33.32
C LYS A 63 6.83 5.92 -31.98
N LEU A 64 7.35 7.13 -31.76
CA LEU A 64 7.10 7.85 -30.50
C LEU A 64 5.61 8.08 -30.22
N ASN A 65 4.84 8.43 -31.25
CA ASN A 65 3.39 8.67 -31.10
C ASN A 65 2.65 7.41 -30.66
N ASP A 66 2.99 6.24 -31.22
CA ASP A 66 2.39 4.96 -30.84
C ASP A 66 2.73 4.61 -29.37
N LYS A 67 3.96 4.91 -28.92
CA LYS A 67 4.38 4.74 -27.52
C LYS A 67 3.61 5.66 -26.59
N LEU A 68 3.38 6.92 -26.98
CA LEU A 68 2.56 7.87 -26.20
C LEU A 68 1.11 7.40 -26.09
N GLU A 69 0.55 6.83 -27.15
CA GLU A 69 -0.80 6.24 -27.13
C GLU A 69 -0.87 5.05 -26.15
N VAL A 70 0.08 4.12 -26.22
CA VAL A 70 0.17 2.99 -25.29
C VAL A 70 0.30 3.46 -23.84
N MET A 71 1.16 4.46 -23.57
CA MET A 71 1.29 5.06 -22.24
C MET A 71 -0.02 5.70 -21.78
N GLY A 72 -0.70 6.45 -22.68
CA GLY A 72 -2.00 7.08 -22.39
C GLY A 72 -3.05 6.04 -21.97
N ILE A 73 -3.12 4.90 -22.64
CA ILE A 73 -4.02 3.79 -22.27
C ILE A 73 -3.68 3.28 -20.85
N GLY A 74 -2.41 3.14 -20.50
CA GLY A 74 -1.99 2.71 -19.16
C GLY A 74 -2.37 3.72 -18.07
N ILE A 75 -2.15 5.02 -18.32
CA ILE A 75 -2.46 6.10 -17.39
C ILE A 75 -3.98 6.27 -17.18
N SER A 76 -4.78 5.98 -18.21
CA SER A 76 -6.25 6.08 -18.16
C SER A 76 -6.92 4.93 -17.37
N ASP A 77 -6.16 4.04 -16.75
CA ASP A 77 -6.73 2.99 -15.88
C ASP A 77 -7.52 3.64 -14.73
N PRO A 78 -8.79 3.25 -14.51
CA PRO A 78 -9.62 3.81 -13.44
C PRO A 78 -8.97 3.74 -12.05
N ASN A 79 -8.17 2.71 -11.76
CA ASN A 79 -7.48 2.57 -10.48
C ASN A 79 -6.42 3.66 -10.30
N ILE A 80 -5.68 4.00 -11.34
CA ILE A 80 -4.66 5.06 -11.30
C ILE A 80 -5.32 6.42 -11.06
N ILE A 81 -6.40 6.71 -11.78
CA ILE A 81 -7.17 7.96 -11.61
C ILE A 81 -7.73 8.06 -10.19
N THR A 82 -8.33 6.98 -9.69
CA THR A 82 -8.85 6.89 -8.32
C THR A 82 -7.77 7.17 -7.28
N MET A 83 -6.59 6.57 -7.42
CA MET A 83 -5.46 6.78 -6.52
C MET A 83 -5.00 8.25 -6.51
N ILE A 84 -4.86 8.87 -7.67
CA ILE A 84 -4.44 10.29 -7.78
C ILE A 84 -5.44 11.20 -7.05
N ILE A 85 -6.74 11.00 -7.25
CA ILE A 85 -7.78 11.81 -6.59
C ILE A 85 -7.73 11.60 -5.06
N ILE A 86 -7.56 10.36 -4.58
CA ILE A 86 -7.40 10.07 -3.14
C ILE A 86 -6.18 10.81 -2.59
N PHE A 87 -5.04 10.78 -3.27
CA PHE A 87 -3.83 11.48 -2.84
C PHE A 87 -4.07 12.99 -2.72
N MET A 88 -4.69 13.60 -3.75
CA MET A 88 -5.01 15.03 -3.75
C MET A 88 -5.95 15.40 -2.60
N LEU A 89 -7.04 14.67 -2.40
CA LEU A 89 -7.99 14.91 -1.30
C LEU A 89 -7.33 14.71 0.07
N SER A 90 -6.46 13.70 0.20
CA SER A 90 -5.69 13.48 1.42
C SER A 90 -4.78 14.67 1.75
N GLY A 91 -4.04 15.14 0.76
CA GLY A 91 -3.18 16.31 0.93
C GLY A 91 -3.98 17.54 1.36
N ILE A 92 -5.13 17.79 0.71
CA ILE A 92 -6.04 18.90 1.08
C ILE A 92 -6.53 18.76 2.53
N PHE A 93 -6.96 17.55 2.94
CA PHE A 93 -7.40 17.29 4.30
C PHE A 93 -6.31 17.64 5.32
N VAL A 94 -5.09 17.09 5.13
CA VAL A 94 -3.95 17.35 6.03
C VAL A 94 -3.55 18.83 5.99
N GLY A 95 -3.62 19.50 4.84
CA GLY A 95 -3.33 20.93 4.70
C GLY A 95 -4.28 21.83 5.48
N ILE A 96 -5.54 21.40 5.68
CA ILE A 96 -6.55 22.14 6.46
C ILE A 96 -6.44 21.83 7.94
N VAL A 97 -6.52 20.55 8.33
CA VAL A 97 -6.58 20.15 9.74
C VAL A 97 -5.23 20.28 10.44
N GLY A 98 -4.14 20.17 9.69
CA GLY A 98 -2.78 20.42 10.16
C GLY A 98 -2.34 19.54 11.33
N ARG A 99 -1.23 19.98 11.97
CA ARG A 99 -0.62 19.28 13.12
C ARG A 99 -1.46 19.36 14.38
N THR A 100 -2.12 20.49 14.60
CA THR A 100 -2.81 20.78 15.86
C THR A 100 -4.00 19.83 16.06
N SER A 101 -4.79 19.63 15.02
CA SER A 101 -5.91 18.67 15.07
C SER A 101 -5.42 17.24 15.23
N ALA A 102 -4.37 16.83 14.50
CA ALA A 102 -3.78 15.50 14.64
C ALA A 102 -3.25 15.25 16.06
N ASN A 103 -2.55 16.23 16.66
CA ASN A 103 -2.07 16.15 18.04
C ASN A 103 -3.25 16.04 19.03
N SER A 104 -4.32 16.85 18.86
CA SER A 104 -5.51 16.76 19.71
C SER A 104 -6.13 15.37 19.71
N VAL A 105 -6.20 14.72 18.52
CA VAL A 105 -6.67 13.33 18.41
C VAL A 105 -5.74 12.37 19.12
N ALA A 106 -4.41 12.54 18.99
CA ALA A 106 -3.45 11.67 19.65
C ALA A 106 -3.59 11.77 21.19
N TYR A 107 -3.65 12.98 21.73
CA TYR A 107 -3.88 13.18 23.16
C TYR A 107 -5.22 12.61 23.64
N PHE A 108 -6.29 12.78 22.84
CA PHE A 108 -7.58 12.16 23.13
C PHE A 108 -7.50 10.63 23.19
N ILE A 109 -6.85 9.99 22.22
CA ILE A 109 -6.66 8.53 22.22
C ILE A 109 -5.86 8.09 23.45
N LEU A 110 -4.76 8.79 23.75
CA LEU A 110 -3.89 8.47 24.89
C LEU A 110 -4.52 8.77 26.26
N SER A 111 -5.56 9.60 26.31
CA SER A 111 -6.36 9.78 27.54
C SER A 111 -7.29 8.58 27.84
N LEU A 112 -7.64 7.80 26.79
CA LEU A 112 -8.51 6.63 26.90
C LEU A 112 -7.74 5.32 27.08
N VAL A 113 -6.50 5.25 26.59
CA VAL A 113 -5.67 4.04 26.58
C VAL A 113 -4.30 4.36 27.15
N PRO A 114 -3.76 3.53 28.07
CA PRO A 114 -2.40 3.73 28.56
C PRO A 114 -1.41 3.86 27.40
N PRO A 115 -0.50 4.86 27.44
CA PRO A 115 0.39 5.20 26.30
C PRO A 115 1.19 4.03 25.77
N GLN A 116 1.58 3.06 26.62
CA GLN A 116 2.30 1.87 26.21
C GLN A 116 1.52 0.98 25.22
N PHE A 117 0.21 1.13 25.08
CA PHE A 117 -0.60 0.37 24.12
C PHE A 117 -0.95 1.17 22.86
N ALA A 118 -0.53 2.41 22.74
CA ALA A 118 -0.89 3.30 21.63
C ALA A 118 -0.61 2.67 20.25
N VAL A 119 0.56 2.04 20.11
CA VAL A 119 0.97 1.42 18.84
C VAL A 119 0.05 0.25 18.46
N VAL A 120 -0.37 -0.56 19.45
CA VAL A 120 -1.32 -1.67 19.23
C VAL A 120 -2.70 -1.14 18.85
N VAL A 121 -3.14 -0.05 19.49
CA VAL A 121 -4.41 0.61 19.17
C VAL A 121 -4.41 1.14 17.75
N LEU A 122 -3.31 1.75 17.30
CA LEU A 122 -3.15 2.19 15.90
C LEU A 122 -3.31 1.01 14.92
N PHE A 123 -2.70 -0.12 15.22
CA PHE A 123 -2.85 -1.35 14.40
C PHE A 123 -4.30 -1.79 14.35
N VAL A 124 -4.96 -1.97 15.51
CA VAL A 124 -6.33 -2.49 15.59
C VAL A 124 -7.33 -1.55 14.92
N VAL A 125 -7.25 -0.24 15.16
CA VAL A 125 -8.12 0.75 14.50
C VAL A 125 -7.92 0.70 12.98
N SER A 126 -6.68 0.63 12.51
CA SER A 126 -6.38 0.52 11.08
C SER A 126 -6.94 -0.78 10.47
N CYS A 127 -6.93 -1.91 11.23
CA CYS A 127 -7.56 -3.16 10.79
C CYS A 127 -9.06 -2.96 10.51
N PHE A 128 -9.79 -2.38 11.46
CA PHE A 128 -11.24 -2.19 11.33
C PHE A 128 -11.61 -1.19 10.23
N VAL A 129 -10.92 -0.06 10.17
CA VAL A 129 -11.16 0.96 9.14
C VAL A 129 -10.90 0.38 7.74
N SER A 130 -9.79 -0.32 7.56
CA SER A 130 -9.44 -0.91 6.27
C SER A 130 -10.36 -2.05 5.86
N LEU A 131 -10.78 -2.89 6.82
CA LEU A 131 -11.77 -3.95 6.59
C LEU A 131 -13.11 -3.39 6.08
N ALA A 132 -13.54 -2.28 6.68
CA ALA A 132 -14.81 -1.64 6.38
C ALA A 132 -14.76 -0.80 5.09
N MET A 133 -13.64 -0.13 4.80
CA MET A 133 -13.47 0.70 3.60
C MET A 133 -13.05 -0.12 2.36
N GLY A 134 -12.44 -1.29 2.57
CA GLY A 134 -11.92 -2.12 1.48
C GLY A 134 -10.70 -1.53 0.77
N THR A 135 -9.90 -0.71 1.46
CA THR A 135 -8.70 -0.11 0.87
C THR A 135 -7.62 0.20 1.92
N SER A 136 -6.44 -0.37 1.72
CA SER A 136 -5.28 -0.08 2.57
C SER A 136 -4.75 1.33 2.34
N VAL A 137 -4.67 1.79 1.09
CA VAL A 137 -4.18 3.14 0.74
C VAL A 137 -5.07 4.21 1.39
N GLY A 138 -6.40 4.09 1.26
CA GLY A 138 -7.34 5.01 1.89
C GLY A 138 -7.20 5.04 3.41
N THR A 139 -7.05 3.88 4.04
CA THR A 139 -6.86 3.77 5.50
C THR A 139 -5.54 4.41 5.96
N ILE A 140 -4.43 4.13 5.25
CA ILE A 140 -3.12 4.74 5.54
C ILE A 140 -3.21 6.26 5.45
N THR A 141 -3.84 6.76 4.38
CA THR A 141 -4.11 8.18 4.18
C THR A 141 -4.77 8.84 5.39
N LEU A 142 -5.77 8.17 5.98
CA LEU A 142 -6.55 8.71 7.09
C LEU A 142 -5.84 8.59 8.45
N ILE A 143 -5.13 7.49 8.70
CA ILE A 143 -4.66 7.15 10.04
C ILE A 143 -3.17 7.48 10.24
N VAL A 144 -2.34 7.53 9.20
CA VAL A 144 -0.92 7.91 9.37
C VAL A 144 -0.76 9.28 10.02
N PRO A 145 -1.53 10.32 9.71
CA PRO A 145 -1.44 11.58 10.43
C PRO A 145 -1.65 11.44 11.96
N ILE A 146 -2.58 10.56 12.37
CA ILE A 146 -2.80 10.23 13.80
C ILE A 146 -1.58 9.49 14.35
N GLY A 147 -1.04 8.52 13.59
CA GLY A 147 0.16 7.77 13.97
C GLY A 147 1.38 8.67 14.17
N VAL A 148 1.56 9.67 13.31
CA VAL A 148 2.60 10.71 13.44
C VAL A 148 2.42 11.52 14.72
N ALA A 149 1.19 11.94 15.00
CA ALA A 149 0.88 12.68 16.21
C ALA A 149 1.11 11.83 17.47
N VAL A 150 0.68 10.55 17.44
CA VAL A 150 0.94 9.61 18.54
C VAL A 150 2.43 9.42 18.77
N ALA A 151 3.26 9.31 17.74
CA ALA A 151 4.71 9.20 17.87
C ALA A 151 5.30 10.37 18.64
N ARG A 152 4.90 11.60 18.30
CA ARG A 152 5.36 12.83 18.98
C ARG A 152 5.00 12.87 20.47
N VAL A 153 3.77 12.46 20.79
CA VAL A 153 3.19 12.60 22.12
C VAL A 153 3.61 11.48 23.07
N SER A 154 3.70 10.26 22.54
CA SER A 154 3.99 9.05 23.32
C SER A 154 5.47 8.72 23.45
N GLY A 155 6.34 9.39 22.67
CA GLY A 155 7.77 9.10 22.61
C GLY A 155 8.14 7.80 21.85
N PHE A 156 7.18 7.14 21.22
CA PHE A 156 7.50 6.02 20.32
C PHE A 156 8.19 6.51 19.05
N ALA A 157 9.10 5.70 18.52
CA ALA A 157 9.74 6.00 17.25
C ALA A 157 8.69 6.10 16.11
N LEU A 158 8.80 7.14 15.30
CA LEU A 158 7.89 7.41 14.19
C LEU A 158 7.70 6.22 13.24
N PRO A 159 8.77 5.48 12.82
CA PRO A 159 8.62 4.30 11.97
C PRO A 159 7.76 3.20 12.59
N VAL A 160 7.78 3.03 13.92
CA VAL A 160 6.97 2.02 14.62
C VAL A 160 5.49 2.37 14.55
N CYS A 161 5.13 3.62 14.76
CA CYS A 161 3.74 4.09 14.69
C CYS A 161 3.20 3.99 13.25
N ILE A 162 3.97 4.43 12.25
CA ILE A 162 3.59 4.35 10.84
C ILE A 162 3.51 2.88 10.40
N GLY A 163 4.50 2.06 10.73
CA GLY A 163 4.54 0.63 10.40
C GLY A 163 3.36 -0.14 11.00
N SER A 164 2.93 0.25 12.21
CA SER A 164 1.75 -0.31 12.87
C SER A 164 0.46 0.04 12.11
N VAL A 165 0.27 1.30 11.74
CA VAL A 165 -0.88 1.75 10.91
C VAL A 165 -0.92 1.02 9.58
N MET A 166 0.21 0.97 8.87
CA MET A 166 0.31 0.29 7.57
C MET A 166 0.02 -1.21 7.70
N SER A 167 0.59 -1.86 8.70
CA SER A 167 0.37 -3.28 8.97
C SER A 167 -1.10 -3.59 9.24
N GLY A 168 -1.79 -2.76 10.04
CA GLY A 168 -3.22 -2.90 10.31
C GLY A 168 -4.07 -2.66 9.06
N ALA A 169 -3.74 -1.63 8.29
CA ALA A 169 -4.43 -1.32 7.04
C ALA A 169 -4.33 -2.47 6.02
N MET A 170 -3.17 -3.11 5.94
CA MET A 170 -2.94 -4.26 5.05
C MET A 170 -3.72 -5.50 5.48
N PHE A 171 -3.83 -5.76 6.80
CA PHE A 171 -4.68 -6.84 7.31
C PHE A 171 -6.15 -6.63 6.92
N GLY A 172 -6.68 -5.43 7.16
CA GLY A 172 -8.08 -5.11 6.86
C GLY A 172 -8.39 -5.24 5.37
N ASP A 173 -7.52 -4.72 4.50
CA ASP A 173 -7.65 -4.82 3.04
C ASP A 173 -7.66 -6.28 2.56
N ASN A 174 -6.72 -7.08 3.05
CA ASN A 174 -6.58 -8.50 2.69
C ASN A 174 -7.79 -9.37 3.11
N LEU A 175 -8.50 -9.00 4.19
CA LEU A 175 -9.69 -9.72 4.66
C LEU A 175 -11.01 -9.05 4.24
N SER A 176 -10.98 -7.86 3.65
CA SER A 176 -12.21 -7.17 3.24
C SER A 176 -12.95 -7.90 2.11
N PHE A 177 -14.28 -7.96 2.23
CA PHE A 177 -15.15 -8.48 1.15
C PHE A 177 -15.30 -7.51 -0.01
N ILE A 178 -15.11 -6.22 0.24
CA ILE A 178 -15.34 -5.13 -0.72
C ILE A 178 -14.04 -4.57 -1.30
N SER A 179 -12.89 -5.12 -0.91
CA SER A 179 -11.58 -4.71 -1.44
C SER A 179 -11.48 -5.03 -2.93
N ASP A 180 -10.94 -4.09 -3.70
CA ASP A 180 -10.68 -4.25 -5.14
C ASP A 180 -9.81 -5.48 -5.43
N THR A 181 -8.86 -5.79 -4.55
CA THR A 181 -7.99 -6.96 -4.67
C THR A 181 -8.76 -8.27 -4.48
N THR A 182 -9.64 -8.32 -3.49
CA THR A 182 -10.54 -9.46 -3.26
C THR A 182 -11.46 -9.68 -4.45
N ILE A 183 -12.09 -8.60 -4.95
CA ILE A 183 -12.98 -8.64 -6.11
C ILE A 183 -12.22 -9.13 -7.35
N ALA A 184 -11.03 -8.56 -7.61
CA ALA A 184 -10.20 -8.94 -8.75
C ALA A 184 -9.78 -10.42 -8.68
N ALA A 185 -9.31 -10.89 -7.52
CA ALA A 185 -8.88 -12.27 -7.33
C ALA A 185 -10.04 -13.26 -7.50
N CYS A 186 -11.20 -12.99 -6.87
CA CYS A 186 -12.36 -13.86 -6.94
C CYS A 186 -12.96 -13.94 -8.34
N ASN A 187 -13.16 -12.80 -9.00
CA ASN A 187 -13.70 -12.75 -10.37
C ASN A 187 -12.78 -13.47 -11.36
N GLY A 188 -11.47 -13.25 -11.26
CA GLY A 188 -10.49 -13.88 -12.12
C GLY A 188 -10.44 -15.40 -11.98
N GLN A 189 -10.51 -15.90 -10.75
CA GLN A 189 -10.50 -17.34 -10.48
C GLN A 189 -11.87 -17.99 -10.63
N GLY A 190 -12.96 -17.24 -10.50
CA GLY A 190 -14.35 -17.73 -10.57
C GLY A 190 -14.78 -18.39 -9.27
N CYS A 191 -14.56 -17.73 -8.13
CA CYS A 191 -15.04 -18.15 -6.82
C CYS A 191 -15.81 -17.02 -6.12
N GLU A 192 -16.63 -17.39 -5.12
CA GLU A 192 -17.31 -16.42 -4.29
C GLU A 192 -16.35 -15.75 -3.29
N MET A 193 -16.57 -14.46 -3.01
CA MET A 193 -15.76 -13.71 -2.02
C MET A 193 -15.82 -14.35 -0.63
N LYS A 194 -16.98 -14.88 -0.25
CA LYS A 194 -17.19 -15.59 1.02
C LYS A 194 -16.28 -16.83 1.15
N ASP A 195 -16.07 -17.55 0.06
CA ASP A 195 -15.23 -18.75 0.07
C ASP A 195 -13.74 -18.38 0.13
N LYS A 196 -13.34 -17.33 -0.60
CA LYS A 196 -11.98 -16.76 -0.49
C LYS A 196 -11.72 -16.27 0.93
N PHE A 197 -12.67 -15.54 1.54
CA PHE A 197 -12.54 -15.05 2.91
C PHE A 197 -12.27 -16.17 3.90
N LYS A 198 -13.01 -17.28 3.83
CA LYS A 198 -12.80 -18.44 4.71
C LYS A 198 -11.38 -19.00 4.58
N GLU A 199 -10.86 -19.17 3.37
CA GLU A 199 -9.49 -19.66 3.14
C GLU A 199 -8.47 -18.64 3.66
N ASN A 200 -8.68 -17.36 3.36
CA ASN A 200 -7.77 -16.29 3.71
C ASN A 200 -7.70 -16.02 5.21
N PHE A 201 -8.82 -16.20 5.93
CA PHE A 201 -8.92 -16.02 7.36
C PHE A 201 -7.91 -16.88 8.14
N PHE A 202 -7.72 -18.14 7.72
CA PHE A 202 -6.75 -19.05 8.34
C PHE A 202 -5.29 -18.69 8.04
N ILE A 203 -5.03 -17.82 7.08
CA ILE A 203 -3.69 -17.31 6.77
C ILE A 203 -3.48 -15.95 7.46
N ALA A 204 -4.43 -15.05 7.34
CA ALA A 204 -4.33 -13.67 7.77
C ALA A 204 -4.45 -13.50 9.29
N LEU A 205 -5.38 -14.23 9.95
CA LEU A 205 -5.61 -14.08 11.39
C LEU A 205 -4.38 -14.50 12.24
N PRO A 206 -3.73 -15.64 12.00
CA PRO A 206 -2.50 -15.99 12.74
C PRO A 206 -1.40 -14.95 12.57
N ALA A 207 -1.26 -14.39 11.36
CA ALA A 207 -0.30 -13.32 11.06
C ALA A 207 -0.61 -12.03 11.85
N ALA A 208 -1.89 -11.64 11.93
CA ALA A 208 -2.31 -10.48 12.70
C ALA A 208 -2.08 -10.66 14.20
N ILE A 209 -2.43 -11.83 14.74
CA ILE A 209 -2.20 -12.16 16.16
C ILE A 209 -0.69 -12.10 16.48
N ALA A 210 0.15 -12.70 15.63
CA ALA A 210 1.60 -12.64 15.80
C ALA A 210 2.11 -11.19 15.75
N SER A 211 1.60 -10.37 14.84
CA SER A 211 1.94 -8.95 14.74
C SER A 211 1.55 -8.18 15.99
N ILE A 212 0.35 -8.40 16.53
CA ILE A 212 -0.11 -7.78 17.79
C ILE A 212 0.80 -8.18 18.96
N VAL A 213 1.15 -9.46 19.06
CA VAL A 213 2.05 -9.93 20.14
C VAL A 213 3.43 -9.26 20.06
N ILE A 214 4.00 -9.17 18.84
CA ILE A 214 5.28 -8.49 18.64
C ILE A 214 5.16 -7.00 18.98
N LEU A 215 4.09 -6.31 18.50
CA LEU A 215 3.83 -4.92 18.83
C LEU A 215 3.69 -4.70 20.34
N LEU A 216 2.99 -5.56 21.05
CA LEU A 216 2.88 -5.50 22.50
C LEU A 216 4.25 -5.60 23.19
N VAL A 217 5.08 -6.57 22.76
CA VAL A 217 6.42 -6.72 23.32
C VAL A 217 7.32 -5.51 23.04
N LEU A 218 7.28 -4.99 21.79
CA LEU A 218 8.03 -3.80 21.41
C LEU A 218 7.54 -2.57 22.17
N SER A 219 6.22 -2.43 22.32
CA SER A 219 5.58 -1.33 23.03
C SER A 219 6.01 -1.30 24.51
N VAL A 220 5.93 -2.41 25.21
CA VAL A 220 6.29 -2.48 26.62
C VAL A 220 7.80 -2.27 26.84
N LYS A 221 8.66 -2.79 25.94
CA LYS A 221 10.11 -2.64 26.05
C LYS A 221 10.62 -1.25 25.74
N ASN A 222 10.01 -0.57 24.77
CA ASN A 222 10.50 0.72 24.27
C ASN A 222 9.76 1.92 24.88
N TYR A 223 8.79 1.68 25.76
CA TYR A 223 8.10 2.76 26.44
C TYR A 223 8.96 3.31 27.59
N ASN A 224 9.49 4.50 27.41
CA ASN A 224 10.37 5.17 28.38
C ASN A 224 9.63 6.11 29.35
N GLY A 225 8.31 6.00 29.46
CA GLY A 225 7.52 6.78 30.42
C GLY A 225 7.35 8.27 30.06
N GLY A 226 7.68 8.65 28.85
CA GLY A 226 7.69 10.05 28.40
C GLY A 226 6.35 10.57 27.87
N PHE A 227 5.23 10.28 28.55
CA PHE A 227 3.94 10.88 28.16
C PHE A 227 3.89 12.33 28.66
N ILE A 228 3.81 13.28 27.71
CA ILE A 228 3.54 14.68 28.01
C ILE A 228 2.04 14.86 27.95
N GLU A 229 1.43 15.06 29.13
CA GLU A 229 0.00 15.36 29.21
C GLU A 229 -0.21 16.84 28.85
N GLU A 230 -0.69 17.09 27.64
CA GLU A 230 -1.12 18.41 27.20
C GLU A 230 -2.65 18.47 27.06
N LYS A 231 -3.18 19.67 27.25
CA LYS A 231 -4.61 19.94 27.04
C LYS A 231 -4.90 19.80 25.53
N TYR A 232 -5.88 19.00 25.18
CA TYR A 232 -6.38 18.85 23.83
C TYR A 232 -7.75 19.55 23.68
N ASP A 233 -7.99 20.03 22.48
CA ASP A 233 -9.29 20.64 22.13
C ASP A 233 -10.15 19.60 21.43
N LEU A 234 -11.25 19.19 22.10
CA LEU A 234 -12.21 18.22 21.57
C LEU A 234 -12.83 18.68 20.25
N ILE A 235 -13.02 19.99 20.03
CA ILE A 235 -13.60 20.51 18.79
C ILE A 235 -12.64 20.23 17.63
N GLN A 236 -11.34 20.35 17.84
CA GLN A 236 -10.34 20.09 16.82
C GLN A 236 -10.20 18.58 16.49
N THR A 237 -10.67 17.68 17.36
CA THR A 237 -10.67 16.24 17.07
C THR A 237 -11.79 15.82 16.11
N VAL A 238 -12.85 16.62 16.02
CA VAL A 238 -14.07 16.27 15.27
C VAL A 238 -13.82 15.87 13.81
N PRO A 239 -12.99 16.57 13.00
CA PRO A 239 -12.75 16.16 11.62
C PRO A 239 -12.19 14.74 11.50
N TYR A 240 -11.22 14.38 12.35
CA TYR A 240 -10.66 13.04 12.38
C TYR A 240 -11.64 12.00 12.90
N ILE A 241 -12.44 12.33 13.93
CA ILE A 241 -13.47 11.43 14.46
C ILE A 241 -14.52 11.12 13.38
N LEU A 242 -14.97 12.12 12.62
CA LEU A 242 -15.92 11.92 11.51
C LEU A 242 -15.32 11.03 10.41
N VAL A 243 -14.04 11.26 10.08
CA VAL A 243 -13.30 10.43 9.12
C VAL A 243 -13.17 8.99 9.61
N LEU A 244 -12.81 8.77 10.88
CA LEU A 244 -12.70 7.44 11.48
C LEU A 244 -14.04 6.72 11.52
N ILE A 245 -15.10 7.40 11.95
CA ILE A 245 -16.47 6.83 11.98
C ILE A 245 -16.93 6.48 10.56
N GLY A 246 -16.73 7.37 9.59
CA GLY A 246 -17.06 7.12 8.19
C GLY A 246 -16.30 5.92 7.61
N GLY A 247 -15.02 5.78 7.98
CA GLY A 247 -14.20 4.63 7.62
C GLY A 247 -14.70 3.32 8.26
N ILE A 248 -15.00 3.33 9.56
CA ILE A 248 -15.50 2.14 10.29
C ILE A 248 -16.88 1.69 9.76
N ILE A 249 -17.75 2.64 9.37
CA ILE A 249 -19.06 2.32 8.76
C ILE A 249 -18.90 1.76 7.33
N GLY A 250 -17.75 1.99 6.70
CA GLY A 250 -17.45 1.51 5.34
C GLY A 250 -17.92 2.45 4.24
N PHE A 251 -18.02 3.75 4.52
CA PHE A 251 -18.26 4.73 3.46
C PHE A 251 -17.08 4.80 2.48
N ASN A 252 -17.39 5.14 1.23
CA ASN A 252 -16.35 5.33 0.21
C ASN A 252 -15.35 6.42 0.65
N VAL A 253 -14.07 6.16 0.45
CA VAL A 253 -12.96 7.03 0.86
C VAL A 253 -13.10 8.48 0.38
N PHE A 254 -13.67 8.70 -0.81
CA PHE A 254 -13.93 10.05 -1.33
C PHE A 254 -14.90 10.83 -0.44
N PHE A 255 -16.03 10.23 -0.07
CA PHE A 255 -17.01 10.88 0.81
C PHE A 255 -16.44 11.11 2.20
N VAL A 256 -15.66 10.17 2.71
CA VAL A 256 -14.98 10.29 4.01
C VAL A 256 -14.03 11.48 4.01
N LEU A 257 -13.15 11.58 3.00
CA LEU A 257 -12.20 12.69 2.88
C LEU A 257 -12.92 14.03 2.65
N ILE A 258 -13.93 14.10 1.80
CA ILE A 258 -14.71 15.33 1.57
C ILE A 258 -15.39 15.77 2.87
N THR A 259 -15.97 14.86 3.64
CA THR A 259 -16.57 15.17 4.95
C THR A 259 -15.52 15.72 5.93
N GLY A 260 -14.32 15.11 5.95
CA GLY A 260 -13.19 15.59 6.74
C GLY A 260 -12.75 16.99 6.33
N ILE A 261 -12.63 17.25 5.02
CA ILE A 261 -12.26 18.55 4.46
C ILE A 261 -13.30 19.62 4.83
N LEU A 262 -14.59 19.35 4.63
CA LEU A 262 -15.65 20.31 4.93
C LEU A 262 -15.75 20.60 6.43
N SER A 263 -15.79 19.58 7.27
CA SER A 263 -15.83 19.74 8.73
C SER A 263 -14.58 20.42 9.25
N GLY A 264 -13.40 20.04 8.76
CA GLY A 264 -12.12 20.66 9.09
C GLY A 264 -12.09 22.14 8.71
N SER A 265 -12.54 22.50 7.50
CA SER A 265 -12.62 23.90 7.04
C SER A 265 -13.47 24.74 7.98
N VAL A 266 -14.67 24.26 8.31
CA VAL A 266 -15.60 24.97 9.21
C VAL A 266 -15.00 25.14 10.60
N ILE A 267 -14.44 24.07 11.16
CA ILE A 267 -13.90 24.09 12.54
C ILE A 267 -12.65 24.95 12.63
N MET A 268 -11.71 24.83 11.68
CA MET A 268 -10.47 25.60 11.71
C MET A 268 -10.72 27.11 11.54
N ILE A 269 -11.71 27.51 10.74
CA ILE A 269 -12.14 28.91 10.65
C ILE A 269 -12.85 29.35 11.92
N ALA A 270 -13.81 28.56 12.44
CA ALA A 270 -14.60 28.91 13.60
C ALA A 270 -13.75 29.03 14.88
N THR A 271 -12.67 28.24 15.00
CA THR A 271 -11.71 28.30 16.10
C THR A 271 -10.60 29.34 15.89
N GLY A 272 -10.60 30.05 14.75
CA GLY A 272 -9.59 31.05 14.43
C GLY A 272 -8.20 30.49 14.11
N MET A 273 -8.09 29.18 13.88
CA MET A 273 -6.82 28.52 13.54
C MET A 273 -6.37 28.83 12.10
N ILE A 274 -7.32 29.07 11.20
CA ILE A 274 -7.09 29.43 9.80
C ILE A 274 -7.94 30.66 9.48
N ALA A 275 -7.33 31.70 8.90
CA ALA A 275 -8.09 32.82 8.36
C ALA A 275 -8.88 32.35 7.11
N PRO A 276 -10.13 32.81 6.91
CA PRO A 276 -10.92 32.43 5.74
C PRO A 276 -10.20 32.69 4.40
N THR A 277 -9.35 33.71 4.34
CA THR A 277 -8.52 34.06 3.17
C THR A 277 -7.45 33.04 2.86
N ASP A 278 -6.96 32.30 3.87
CA ASP A 278 -5.84 31.39 3.72
C ASP A 278 -6.30 29.95 3.46
N LEU A 279 -7.60 29.66 3.61
CA LEU A 279 -8.16 28.33 3.46
C LEU A 279 -7.79 27.69 2.12
N ILE A 280 -8.03 28.41 1.01
CA ILE A 280 -7.77 27.91 -0.35
C ILE A 280 -6.25 27.72 -0.56
N GLY A 281 -5.43 28.64 -0.02
CA GLY A 281 -3.97 28.51 -0.07
C GLY A 281 -3.46 27.23 0.63
N ASN A 282 -4.01 26.95 1.81
CA ASN A 282 -3.66 25.73 2.58
C ASN A 282 -4.13 24.45 1.86
N MET A 283 -5.31 24.47 1.26
CA MET A 283 -5.77 23.38 0.40
C MET A 283 -4.80 23.13 -0.76
N GLY A 284 -4.38 24.20 -1.45
CA GLY A 284 -3.43 24.12 -2.57
C GLY A 284 -2.08 23.57 -2.15
N THR A 285 -1.53 24.05 -1.03
CA THR A 285 -0.26 23.56 -0.46
C THR A 285 -0.34 22.09 -0.08
N GLY A 286 -1.45 21.68 0.56
CA GLY A 286 -1.68 20.27 0.91
C GLY A 286 -1.76 19.37 -0.33
N ALA A 287 -2.49 19.78 -1.36
CA ALA A 287 -2.57 19.06 -2.63
C ALA A 287 -1.18 18.94 -3.30
N ALA A 288 -0.41 20.04 -3.33
CA ALA A 288 0.95 20.04 -3.89
C ALA A 288 1.91 19.09 -3.16
N GLY A 289 1.72 18.87 -1.85
CA GLY A 289 2.48 17.89 -1.08
C GLY A 289 2.34 16.44 -1.57
N MET A 290 1.29 16.13 -2.35
CA MET A 290 1.06 14.82 -2.94
C MET A 290 1.55 14.68 -4.39
N PHE A 291 2.30 15.67 -4.89
CA PHE A 291 2.77 15.69 -6.27
C PHE A 291 3.64 14.46 -6.60
N GLU A 292 4.66 14.18 -5.79
CA GLU A 292 5.60 13.09 -6.07
C GLU A 292 4.87 11.74 -6.12
N THR A 293 4.02 11.47 -5.13
CA THR A 293 3.23 10.24 -5.06
C THR A 293 2.32 10.06 -6.28
N SER A 294 1.65 11.15 -6.72
CA SER A 294 0.80 11.14 -7.90
C SER A 294 1.58 10.92 -9.20
N MET A 295 2.73 11.58 -9.34
CA MET A 295 3.59 11.42 -10.51
C MET A 295 4.19 10.02 -10.62
N VAL A 296 4.59 9.41 -9.49
CA VAL A 296 5.05 8.01 -9.48
C VAL A 296 3.96 7.07 -9.99
N ALA A 297 2.71 7.22 -9.54
CA ALA A 297 1.60 6.39 -10.00
C ALA A 297 1.41 6.49 -11.53
N ILE A 298 1.49 7.70 -12.10
CA ILE A 298 1.39 7.94 -13.53
C ILE A 298 2.56 7.29 -14.30
N LEU A 299 3.79 7.52 -13.84
CA LEU A 299 5.00 7.00 -14.51
C LEU A 299 5.06 5.48 -14.50
N VAL A 300 4.72 4.86 -13.37
CA VAL A 300 4.64 3.40 -13.25
C VAL A 300 3.59 2.84 -14.22
N ALA A 301 2.39 3.43 -14.29
CA ALA A 301 1.34 2.99 -15.21
C ALA A 301 1.81 3.07 -16.68
N ALA A 302 2.48 4.15 -17.07
CA ALA A 302 3.04 4.33 -18.41
C ALA A 302 4.12 3.27 -18.74
N ILE A 303 5.07 3.04 -17.82
CA ILE A 303 6.12 2.03 -17.99
C ILE A 303 5.52 0.63 -18.13
N CYS A 304 4.54 0.29 -17.28
CA CYS A 304 3.89 -1.02 -17.31
C CYS A 304 3.11 -1.27 -18.59
N ALA A 305 2.44 -0.25 -19.14
CA ALA A 305 1.77 -0.35 -20.42
C ALA A 305 2.76 -0.68 -21.55
N LEU A 306 3.92 0.00 -21.59
CA LEU A 306 4.97 -0.31 -22.55
C LEU A 306 5.55 -1.72 -22.37
N ILE A 307 5.85 -2.13 -21.14
CA ILE A 307 6.36 -3.49 -20.85
C ILE A 307 5.36 -4.55 -21.30
N LYS A 308 4.07 -4.33 -21.08
CA LYS A 308 2.98 -5.23 -21.52
C LYS A 308 2.96 -5.34 -23.05
N GLU A 309 2.98 -4.22 -23.75
CA GLU A 309 2.97 -4.14 -25.21
C GLU A 309 4.19 -4.88 -25.82
N TYR A 310 5.36 -4.76 -25.17
CA TYR A 310 6.59 -5.42 -25.62
C TYR A 310 6.70 -6.89 -25.22
N GLY A 311 5.68 -7.47 -24.56
CA GLY A 311 5.62 -8.89 -24.18
C GLY A 311 6.47 -9.27 -22.97
N GLY A 312 6.84 -8.30 -22.13
CA GLY A 312 7.64 -8.54 -20.92
C GLY A 312 6.90 -9.41 -19.90
N PHE A 313 5.64 -9.11 -19.65
CA PHE A 313 4.84 -9.89 -18.71
C PHE A 313 4.56 -11.31 -19.23
N SER A 314 4.33 -11.48 -20.53
CA SER A 314 4.16 -12.82 -21.13
C SER A 314 5.41 -13.70 -21.00
N ALA A 315 6.61 -13.10 -21.02
CA ALA A 315 7.86 -13.82 -20.78
C ALA A 315 7.99 -14.26 -19.31
N LEU A 316 7.64 -13.38 -18.36
CA LEU A 316 7.66 -13.66 -16.93
C LEU A 316 6.68 -14.80 -16.57
N LEU A 317 5.47 -14.72 -17.10
CA LEU A 317 4.42 -15.73 -16.91
C LEU A 317 4.86 -17.12 -17.39
N TYR A 318 5.48 -17.18 -18.57
CA TYR A 318 6.01 -18.45 -19.12
C TYR A 318 7.09 -19.04 -18.21
N TRP A 319 8.00 -18.24 -17.68
CA TRP A 319 9.07 -18.70 -16.81
C TRP A 319 8.53 -19.28 -15.49
N ILE A 320 7.59 -18.60 -14.84
CA ILE A 320 6.94 -19.07 -13.60
C ILE A 320 6.29 -20.45 -13.82
N LYS A 321 5.50 -20.61 -14.89
CA LYS A 321 4.84 -21.89 -15.18
C LYS A 321 5.82 -23.03 -15.46
N LYS A 322 7.00 -22.72 -16.00
CA LYS A 322 8.05 -23.73 -16.25
C LYS A 322 8.73 -24.21 -14.96
N VAL A 323 8.93 -23.33 -13.98
CA VAL A 323 9.68 -23.62 -12.75
C VAL A 323 8.80 -24.29 -11.69
N PHE A 324 7.59 -23.78 -11.46
CA PHE A 324 6.72 -24.21 -10.37
C PHE A 324 5.70 -25.26 -10.83
N LYS A 325 5.77 -26.49 -10.25
CA LYS A 325 4.94 -27.64 -10.61
C LYS A 325 4.26 -28.24 -9.39
N GLY A 326 3.14 -28.94 -9.64
CA GLY A 326 2.34 -29.63 -8.60
C GLY A 326 1.55 -28.65 -7.71
N LYS A 327 0.74 -29.18 -6.77
CA LYS A 327 -0.18 -28.35 -5.95
C LYS A 327 0.55 -27.29 -5.10
N LYS A 328 1.53 -27.70 -4.30
CA LYS A 328 2.29 -26.78 -3.43
C LYS A 328 3.17 -25.83 -4.23
N GLY A 329 3.90 -26.36 -5.23
CA GLY A 329 4.69 -25.53 -6.14
C GLY A 329 3.82 -24.57 -6.94
N GLY A 330 2.64 -24.99 -7.39
CA GLY A 330 1.67 -24.17 -8.09
C GLY A 330 1.21 -22.96 -7.25
N LEU A 331 0.87 -23.15 -5.96
CA LEU A 331 0.50 -22.06 -5.07
C LEU A 331 1.66 -21.09 -4.82
N LEU A 332 2.88 -21.59 -4.59
CA LEU A 332 4.07 -20.74 -4.48
C LEU A 332 4.36 -19.99 -5.78
N GLY A 333 4.21 -20.66 -6.92
CA GLY A 333 4.38 -20.04 -8.24
C GLY A 333 3.36 -18.94 -8.51
N MET A 334 2.09 -19.12 -8.12
CA MET A 334 1.05 -18.08 -8.22
C MET A 334 1.39 -16.89 -7.30
N GLY A 335 1.84 -17.16 -6.07
CA GLY A 335 2.26 -16.13 -5.14
C GLY A 335 3.45 -15.32 -5.66
N LEU A 336 4.50 -16.00 -6.15
CA LEU A 336 5.65 -15.32 -6.72
C LEU A 336 5.27 -14.55 -8.00
N LEU A 337 4.37 -15.12 -8.82
CA LEU A 337 3.88 -14.47 -10.02
C LEU A 337 3.24 -13.12 -9.71
N VAL A 338 2.25 -13.10 -8.81
CA VAL A 338 1.57 -11.86 -8.45
C VAL A 338 2.53 -10.88 -7.76
N GLY A 339 3.45 -11.36 -6.92
CA GLY A 339 4.46 -10.53 -6.28
C GLY A 339 5.40 -9.85 -7.27
N LEU A 340 5.86 -10.57 -8.30
CA LEU A 340 6.66 -9.98 -9.37
C LEU A 340 5.85 -8.99 -10.23
N MET A 341 4.53 -9.23 -10.40
CA MET A 341 3.65 -8.24 -11.02
C MET A 341 3.49 -7.00 -10.14
N ASP A 342 3.38 -7.14 -8.80
CA ASP A 342 3.34 -6.02 -7.87
C ASP A 342 4.61 -5.16 -7.93
N ILE A 343 5.79 -5.80 -7.96
CA ILE A 343 7.07 -5.09 -8.14
C ILE A 343 7.06 -4.30 -9.45
N ALA A 344 6.49 -4.87 -10.52
CA ALA A 344 6.45 -4.25 -11.82
C ALA A 344 5.42 -3.13 -11.92
N THR A 345 4.24 -3.29 -11.33
CA THR A 345 3.08 -2.41 -11.50
C THR A 345 2.89 -1.43 -10.36
N ALA A 346 3.54 -1.67 -9.21
CA ALA A 346 3.31 -0.98 -7.93
C ALA A 346 1.81 -0.87 -7.56
N ASN A 347 0.97 -1.74 -8.13
CA ASN A 347 -0.48 -1.75 -7.96
C ASN A 347 -1.01 -3.19 -7.85
N ASN A 348 -1.49 -3.56 -6.66
CA ASN A 348 -1.92 -4.91 -6.34
C ASN A 348 -3.14 -5.39 -7.16
N THR A 349 -4.13 -4.53 -7.40
CA THR A 349 -5.31 -4.89 -8.20
C THR A 349 -4.91 -5.23 -9.64
N VAL A 350 -4.06 -4.38 -10.25
CA VAL A 350 -3.53 -4.62 -11.60
C VAL A 350 -2.68 -5.89 -11.63
N ALA A 351 -1.81 -6.10 -10.66
CA ALA A 351 -0.98 -7.29 -10.55
C ALA A 351 -1.82 -8.58 -10.48
N ILE A 352 -2.88 -8.59 -9.65
CA ILE A 352 -3.81 -9.71 -9.54
C ILE A 352 -4.54 -9.96 -10.87
N VAL A 353 -5.08 -8.91 -11.49
CA VAL A 353 -5.79 -9.03 -12.78
C VAL A 353 -4.87 -9.63 -13.85
N MET A 354 -3.61 -9.20 -13.92
CA MET A 354 -2.63 -9.72 -14.85
C MET A 354 -2.21 -11.17 -14.56
N ALA A 355 -2.09 -11.54 -13.28
CA ALA A 355 -1.73 -12.89 -12.85
C ALA A 355 -2.88 -13.91 -13.03
N ASN A 356 -4.14 -13.44 -12.95
CA ASN A 356 -5.33 -14.29 -12.93
C ASN A 356 -5.41 -15.32 -14.07
N PRO A 357 -5.21 -15.00 -15.36
CA PRO A 357 -5.35 -15.98 -16.44
C PRO A 357 -4.41 -17.18 -16.26
N ILE A 358 -3.18 -16.92 -15.82
CA ILE A 358 -2.17 -17.96 -15.63
C ILE A 358 -2.42 -18.74 -14.34
N ALA A 359 -2.76 -18.05 -13.25
CA ALA A 359 -3.13 -18.71 -12.02
C ALA A 359 -4.34 -19.64 -12.22
N LYS A 360 -5.31 -19.23 -13.03
CA LYS A 360 -6.48 -20.06 -13.40
C LYS A 360 -6.08 -21.30 -14.21
N GLU A 361 -5.13 -21.16 -15.13
CA GLU A 361 -4.59 -22.29 -15.89
C GLU A 361 -3.81 -23.23 -14.96
N MET A 362 -2.92 -22.71 -14.11
CA MET A 362 -2.18 -23.49 -13.11
C MET A 362 -3.11 -24.18 -12.10
N SER A 363 -4.22 -23.54 -11.72
CA SER A 363 -5.23 -24.12 -10.84
C SER A 363 -5.85 -25.38 -11.46
N LYS A 364 -6.18 -25.33 -12.75
CA LYS A 364 -6.70 -26.49 -13.50
C LYS A 364 -5.66 -27.58 -13.64
N ASP A 365 -4.43 -27.22 -14.05
CA ASP A 365 -3.35 -28.18 -14.30
C ASP A 365 -2.93 -28.93 -13.02
N TYR A 366 -2.98 -28.28 -11.86
CA TYR A 366 -2.51 -28.84 -10.59
C TYR A 366 -3.64 -29.22 -9.61
N GLY A 367 -4.90 -29.13 -10.01
CA GLY A 367 -6.05 -29.45 -9.17
C GLY A 367 -6.14 -28.57 -7.92
N ILE A 368 -5.86 -27.26 -8.04
CA ILE A 368 -5.98 -26.27 -6.98
C ILE A 368 -7.38 -25.65 -7.06
N SER A 369 -8.10 -25.54 -5.93
CA SER A 369 -9.42 -24.92 -5.94
C SER A 369 -9.33 -23.41 -6.21
N ALA A 370 -10.33 -22.88 -6.92
CA ALA A 370 -10.41 -21.45 -7.26
C ALA A 370 -10.29 -20.52 -6.04
N ARG A 371 -10.93 -20.87 -4.91
CA ARG A 371 -10.86 -20.10 -3.66
C ARG A 371 -9.45 -20.04 -3.08
N LYS A 372 -8.66 -21.13 -3.14
CA LYS A 372 -7.26 -21.17 -2.69
C LYS A 372 -6.37 -20.33 -3.60
N ALA A 373 -6.56 -20.44 -4.91
CA ALA A 373 -5.81 -19.62 -5.86
C ALA A 373 -6.10 -18.12 -5.65
N ALA A 374 -7.37 -17.74 -5.49
CA ALA A 374 -7.76 -16.36 -5.21
C ALA A 374 -7.17 -15.85 -3.88
N SER A 375 -7.21 -16.68 -2.82
CA SER A 375 -6.61 -16.34 -1.51
C SER A 375 -5.11 -16.12 -1.62
N ILE A 376 -4.37 -16.99 -2.32
CA ILE A 376 -2.91 -16.86 -2.48
C ILE A 376 -2.55 -15.64 -3.32
N LEU A 377 -3.26 -15.38 -4.42
CA LEU A 377 -3.02 -14.18 -5.23
C LEU A 377 -3.16 -12.91 -4.39
N ASP A 378 -4.24 -12.78 -3.64
CA ASP A 378 -4.49 -11.61 -2.79
C ASP A 378 -3.50 -11.52 -1.63
N THR A 379 -3.22 -12.65 -0.95
CA THR A 379 -2.27 -12.70 0.17
C THR A 379 -0.85 -12.29 -0.25
N PHE A 380 -0.34 -12.87 -1.33
CA PHE A 380 1.03 -12.56 -1.79
C PHE A 380 1.10 -11.16 -2.40
N SER A 381 0.07 -10.70 -3.08
CA SER A 381 -0.02 -9.31 -3.51
C SER A 381 0.04 -8.35 -2.33
N CYS A 382 -0.70 -8.61 -1.25
CA CYS A 382 -0.63 -7.84 -0.02
C CYS A 382 0.79 -7.81 0.57
N ILE A 383 1.49 -8.97 0.60
CA ILE A 383 2.87 -9.07 1.11
C ILE A 383 3.82 -8.21 0.28
N PHE A 384 3.88 -8.44 -1.04
CA PHE A 384 4.84 -7.78 -1.91
C PHE A 384 4.59 -6.29 -2.00
N LYS A 385 3.35 -5.86 -2.24
CA LYS A 385 3.01 -4.43 -2.28
C LYS A 385 3.34 -3.72 -0.96
N GLY A 386 3.10 -4.39 0.17
CA GLY A 386 3.35 -3.83 1.49
C GLY A 386 4.80 -3.46 1.72
N ILE A 387 5.73 -4.30 1.26
CA ILE A 387 7.18 -4.10 1.45
C ILE A 387 7.85 -3.31 0.32
N LEU A 388 7.10 -2.83 -0.69
CA LEU A 388 7.68 -2.02 -1.76
C LEU A 388 7.95 -0.58 -1.28
N PRO A 389 9.21 -0.11 -1.26
CA PRO A 389 9.55 1.23 -0.79
C PRO A 389 9.00 2.35 -1.69
N TYR A 390 8.67 2.04 -2.94
CA TYR A 390 8.06 2.93 -3.93
C TYR A 390 6.58 2.60 -4.20
N GLY A 391 6.00 1.69 -3.42
CA GLY A 391 4.59 1.35 -3.52
C GLY A 391 3.69 2.48 -3.02
N ALA A 392 2.47 2.59 -3.55
CA ALA A 392 1.52 3.65 -3.20
C ALA A 392 1.27 3.77 -1.68
N GLN A 393 1.22 2.66 -0.96
CA GLN A 393 1.05 2.62 0.49
C GLN A 393 2.21 3.34 1.22
N MET A 394 3.45 3.01 0.84
CA MET A 394 4.64 3.59 1.43
C MET A 394 4.78 5.08 1.08
N LEU A 395 4.58 5.44 -0.20
CA LEU A 395 4.68 6.82 -0.64
C LEU A 395 3.66 7.73 0.05
N VAL A 396 2.42 7.25 0.22
CA VAL A 396 1.38 7.99 0.96
C VAL A 396 1.78 8.17 2.42
N ALA A 397 2.29 7.12 3.06
CA ALA A 397 2.69 7.18 4.46
C ALA A 397 3.83 8.20 4.67
N VAL A 398 4.87 8.16 3.82
CA VAL A 398 6.00 9.11 3.86
C VAL A 398 5.53 10.54 3.56
N SER A 399 4.70 10.72 2.52
CA SER A 399 4.18 12.05 2.15
C SER A 399 3.26 12.64 3.23
N ALA A 400 2.44 11.81 3.88
CA ALA A 400 1.60 12.26 5.00
C ALA A 400 2.44 12.69 6.21
N ALA A 401 3.51 11.96 6.54
CA ALA A 401 4.45 12.36 7.58
C ALA A 401 5.16 13.68 7.23
N ALA A 402 5.66 13.81 5.99
CA ALA A 402 6.31 15.02 5.50
C ALA A 402 5.39 16.24 5.54
N SER A 403 4.10 16.09 5.16
CA SER A 403 3.10 17.16 5.24
C SER A 403 2.86 17.67 6.66
N LEU A 404 3.11 16.83 7.67
CA LEU A 404 3.10 17.17 9.08
C LEU A 404 4.48 17.63 9.59
N GLY A 405 5.48 17.69 8.71
CA GLY A 405 6.85 18.14 8.94
C GLY A 405 7.70 17.13 9.68
N GLU A 406 7.37 15.86 9.56
CA GLU A 406 8.23 14.77 10.01
C GLU A 406 8.90 14.13 8.82
N VAL A 407 10.19 13.86 8.95
CA VAL A 407 10.98 13.19 7.91
C VAL A 407 11.21 11.74 8.31
N VAL A 408 10.83 10.83 7.43
CA VAL A 408 11.00 9.38 7.63
C VAL A 408 11.30 8.73 6.29
N SER A 409 12.27 7.84 6.25
CA SER A 409 12.58 7.06 5.06
C SER A 409 11.66 5.83 4.97
N ALA A 410 11.36 5.40 3.74
CA ALA A 410 10.71 4.11 3.50
C ALA A 410 11.47 2.95 4.16
N PHE A 411 12.81 3.02 4.17
CA PHE A 411 13.68 1.98 4.74
C PHE A 411 13.66 1.95 6.26
N ASP A 412 13.31 3.06 6.94
CA ASP A 412 13.08 3.07 8.39
C ASP A 412 11.75 2.39 8.75
N ILE A 413 10.74 2.56 7.88
CA ILE A 413 9.40 1.97 8.07
C ILE A 413 9.41 0.47 7.76
N LEU A 414 10.13 0.04 6.73
CA LEU A 414 10.14 -1.35 6.25
C LEU A 414 10.33 -2.39 7.35
N PRO A 415 11.33 -2.28 8.26
CA PRO A 415 11.52 -3.25 9.34
C PRO A 415 10.33 -3.32 10.31
N MET A 416 9.51 -2.29 10.37
CA MET A 416 8.37 -2.16 11.28
C MET A 416 7.05 -2.64 10.66
N LEU A 417 7.06 -3.10 9.40
CA LEU A 417 5.90 -3.69 8.73
C LEU A 417 5.71 -5.14 9.17
N LEU A 418 5.24 -5.34 10.40
CA LEU A 418 5.18 -6.68 11.00
C LEU A 418 4.20 -7.60 10.29
N TYR A 419 3.02 -7.09 9.91
CA TYR A 419 1.99 -7.92 9.31
C TYR A 419 2.42 -8.57 7.98
N PRO A 420 3.01 -7.89 6.99
CA PRO A 420 3.48 -8.55 5.76
C PRO A 420 4.47 -9.68 6.01
N TYR A 421 5.39 -9.51 6.97
CA TYR A 421 6.35 -10.57 7.29
C TYR A 421 5.69 -11.75 7.99
N MET A 422 4.80 -11.49 8.94
CA MET A 422 4.03 -12.57 9.59
C MET A 422 3.06 -13.23 8.60
N LEU A 423 2.50 -12.48 7.66
CA LEU A 423 1.64 -13.00 6.61
C LEU A 423 2.41 -13.93 5.66
N LEU A 424 3.66 -13.58 5.30
CA LEU A 424 4.54 -14.45 4.53
C LEU A 424 4.79 -15.76 5.27
N LEU A 425 5.18 -15.69 6.54
CA LEU A 425 5.41 -16.90 7.35
C LEU A 425 4.15 -17.76 7.46
N SER A 426 3.02 -17.16 7.79
CA SER A 426 1.72 -17.84 7.87
C SER A 426 1.33 -18.50 6.56
N SER A 427 1.51 -17.82 5.43
CA SER A 427 1.18 -18.36 4.11
C SER A 427 2.07 -19.54 3.72
N LEU A 428 3.38 -19.47 4.04
CA LEU A 428 4.31 -20.60 3.82
C LEU A 428 3.95 -21.81 4.68
N VAL A 429 3.58 -21.61 5.95
CA VAL A 429 3.08 -22.67 6.83
C VAL A 429 1.79 -23.26 6.26
N PHE A 430 0.83 -22.43 5.84
CA PHE A 430 -0.43 -22.89 5.22
C PHE A 430 -0.17 -23.77 3.99
N ILE A 431 0.70 -23.32 3.08
CA ILE A 431 1.06 -24.09 1.87
C ILE A 431 1.78 -25.41 2.23
N SER A 432 2.70 -25.37 3.22
CA SER A 432 3.47 -26.55 3.62
C SER A 432 2.64 -27.62 4.30
N THR A 433 1.67 -27.22 5.13
CA THR A 433 0.80 -28.13 5.90
C THR A 433 -0.39 -28.65 5.09
N MET A 434 -0.66 -28.06 3.93
CA MET A 434 -1.76 -28.49 3.07
C MET A 434 -1.62 -29.97 2.69
N LYS A 435 -2.61 -30.78 3.07
CA LYS A 435 -2.68 -32.20 2.66
C LYS A 435 -2.85 -32.28 1.14
N VAL A 436 -1.91 -32.93 0.49
CA VAL A 436 -2.02 -33.29 -0.94
C VAL A 436 -2.98 -34.50 -1.01
N THR A 437 -4.27 -34.28 -0.81
CA THR A 437 -5.26 -35.28 -1.16
C THR A 437 -5.30 -35.35 -2.68
N ASP A 438 -4.96 -36.53 -3.22
CA ASP A 438 -5.17 -36.82 -4.65
C ASP A 438 -6.66 -36.62 -4.96
N GLY A 439 -6.98 -35.47 -5.59
CA GLY A 439 -8.34 -35.17 -5.98
C GLY A 439 -8.71 -35.97 -7.21
N ARG A 440 -9.38 -37.09 -7.01
CA ARG A 440 -10.44 -37.53 -7.91
C ARG A 440 -11.74 -37.01 -7.31
N GLN A 441 -12.18 -35.86 -7.77
CA GLN A 441 -13.59 -35.47 -7.83
C GLN A 441 -13.74 -34.39 -8.89
#